data_13071ee48860279eab089871cd6a46b2
#
_entry.id   13071ee48860279eab089871cd6a46b2
#
_cell.length_a   1.000
_cell.length_b   1.000
_cell.length_c   1.000
_cell.angle_alpha   90.00
_cell.angle_beta   90.00
_cell.angle_gamma   90.00
#
_symmetry.space_group_name_H-M   'P 1'
#
loop_
_entity.id
_entity.type
_entity.pdbx_description
1 polymer ?
#
loop_
_entity_poly.entity_id
_entity_poly.type
_entity_poly.pdbx_seq_one_letter_code
_entity_poly.pdbx_strand_id
1 'polypeptide(L)'
;TLSPEVNCQNIGLVDIRQAELVITVGGPGADIQGFTSQAIRIALDAVKTRGGGTVKLNPGTFEIIGPVRLSDSTSLIGSGEETILKKCDGFKTSFIIDADWGMQKAVVKDASGFKIGMGIQLFDDENKSGWDVTTAVITDIQDNTIYFDNRTVNDYIASLNGTISNSFSLVEAVDAENVKIAYLVVEGNKTANEYLNGCRGGGIYIHKSKNCIVENVKVNEFNGDSFSWQVDENITLRGCEASNGGGLGFHPGTG
;
A
#
# COMPACT_ATOMS: atom_id res chain seq x y z
N THR A 1 26.04 -54.34 -36.03
CA THR A 1 25.67 -52.90 -35.95
C THR A 1 25.37 -52.53 -34.52
N LEU A 2 26.37 -51.94 -33.86
CA LEU A 2 26.29 -51.43 -32.48
C LEU A 2 25.71 -50.03 -32.54
N SER A 3 24.62 -49.78 -31.85
CA SER A 3 24.09 -48.46 -31.61
C SER A 3 25.02 -47.71 -30.65
N PRO A 4 25.35 -46.44 -30.87
CA PRO A 4 26.08 -45.67 -29.87
C PRO A 4 25.19 -45.37 -28.70
N GLU A 5 25.56 -45.81 -27.50
CA GLU A 5 24.98 -45.37 -26.24
C GLU A 5 25.33 -43.89 -26.03
N VAL A 6 24.34 -43.02 -26.02
CA VAL A 6 24.50 -41.64 -25.61
C VAL A 6 24.63 -41.58 -24.10
N ASN A 7 25.84 -41.40 -23.62
CA ASN A 7 26.15 -41.24 -22.19
C ASN A 7 25.81 -39.78 -21.78
N CYS A 8 24.65 -39.58 -21.22
CA CYS A 8 24.28 -38.31 -20.57
C CYS A 8 25.04 -38.17 -19.23
N GLN A 9 26.32 -37.86 -19.29
CA GLN A 9 27.09 -37.47 -18.13
C GLN A 9 26.65 -36.10 -17.65
N ASN A 10 26.11 -36.05 -16.42
CA ASN A 10 26.04 -34.90 -15.49
C ASN A 10 26.35 -33.55 -16.12
N ILE A 11 25.35 -32.92 -16.68
CA ILE A 11 25.31 -31.47 -16.73
C ILE A 11 25.14 -31.05 -15.29
N GLY A 12 26.25 -30.66 -14.64
CA GLY A 12 26.21 -30.05 -13.32
C GLY A 12 25.16 -28.96 -13.34
N LEU A 13 24.20 -29.06 -12.42
CA LEU A 13 23.28 -27.95 -12.16
C LEU A 13 24.16 -26.75 -11.87
N VAL A 14 24.31 -25.87 -12.82
CA VAL A 14 24.83 -24.53 -12.57
C VAL A 14 23.81 -23.92 -11.66
N ASP A 15 24.16 -23.79 -10.37
CA ASP A 15 23.42 -22.98 -9.42
C ASP A 15 23.51 -21.53 -9.92
N ILE A 16 22.63 -21.19 -10.85
CA ILE A 16 22.40 -19.80 -11.26
C ILE A 16 21.66 -19.21 -10.06
N ARG A 17 22.40 -18.75 -9.06
CA ARG A 17 21.88 -17.78 -8.10
C ARG A 17 21.40 -16.62 -8.97
N GLN A 18 20.12 -16.55 -9.21
CA GLN A 18 19.52 -15.41 -9.87
C GLN A 18 19.93 -14.19 -9.06
N ALA A 19 20.69 -13.29 -9.67
CA ALA A 19 21.00 -12.02 -9.06
C ALA A 19 19.68 -11.39 -8.62
N GLU A 20 19.63 -10.89 -7.40
CA GLU A 20 18.43 -10.22 -6.88
C GLU A 20 17.98 -9.16 -7.88
N LEU A 21 16.72 -9.24 -8.33
CA LEU A 21 16.17 -8.25 -9.24
C LEU A 21 16.07 -6.90 -8.52
N VAL A 22 16.74 -5.90 -9.05
CA VAL A 22 16.67 -4.53 -8.57
C VAL A 22 16.08 -3.66 -9.67
N ILE A 23 15.02 -2.91 -9.37
CA ILE A 23 14.38 -1.95 -10.28
C ILE A 23 14.44 -0.57 -9.63
N THR A 24 14.96 0.41 -10.36
CA THR A 24 15.05 1.80 -9.92
C THR A 24 13.85 2.60 -10.41
N VAL A 25 13.30 3.48 -9.56
CA VAL A 25 12.16 4.35 -9.90
C VAL A 25 12.50 5.80 -9.56
N GLY A 26 12.17 6.73 -10.45
CA GLY A 26 12.37 8.14 -10.18
C GLY A 26 12.69 8.99 -11.41
N GLY A 27 13.74 9.79 -11.33
CA GLY A 27 14.15 10.73 -12.37
C GLY A 27 14.86 10.09 -13.56
N PRO A 28 15.49 10.93 -14.41
CA PRO A 28 16.24 10.46 -15.57
C PRO A 28 17.32 9.44 -15.19
N GLY A 29 17.37 8.34 -15.94
CA GLY A 29 18.32 7.23 -15.70
C GLY A 29 17.78 6.12 -14.81
N ALA A 30 16.58 6.26 -14.20
CA ALA A 30 15.90 5.18 -13.54
C ALA A 30 15.30 4.21 -14.57
N ASP A 31 15.16 2.92 -14.20
CA ASP A 31 14.53 1.90 -15.05
C ASP A 31 13.07 2.26 -15.33
N ILE A 32 12.38 2.83 -14.34
CA ILE A 32 11.02 3.36 -14.49
C ILE A 32 11.05 4.84 -14.12
N GLN A 33 10.75 5.70 -15.07
CA GLN A 33 10.73 7.14 -14.87
C GLN A 33 9.36 7.61 -14.39
N GLY A 34 9.34 8.40 -13.32
CA GLY A 34 8.15 9.02 -12.74
C GLY A 34 8.22 9.08 -11.22
N PHE A 35 7.69 10.16 -10.68
CA PHE A 35 7.57 10.41 -9.23
C PHE A 35 6.11 10.23 -8.80
N THR A 36 5.56 9.03 -9.01
CA THR A 36 4.15 8.72 -8.73
C THR A 36 3.99 7.34 -8.10
N SER A 37 2.90 7.13 -7.36
CA SER A 37 2.55 5.78 -6.87
C SER A 37 2.39 4.76 -7.99
N GLN A 38 1.97 5.18 -9.20
CA GLN A 38 1.85 4.28 -10.33
C GLN A 38 3.22 3.77 -10.81
N ALA A 39 4.23 4.64 -10.89
CA ALA A 39 5.59 4.23 -11.27
C ALA A 39 6.16 3.21 -10.26
N ILE A 40 5.94 3.44 -8.96
CA ILE A 40 6.35 2.50 -7.91
C ILE A 40 5.61 1.17 -8.05
N ARG A 41 4.28 1.18 -8.29
CA ARG A 41 3.48 -0.05 -8.46
C ARG A 41 3.93 -0.88 -9.66
N ILE A 42 4.26 -0.26 -10.79
CA ILE A 42 4.80 -0.98 -11.96
C ILE A 42 6.09 -1.72 -11.59
N ALA A 43 6.99 -1.08 -10.83
CA ALA A 43 8.21 -1.72 -10.36
C ALA A 43 7.93 -2.88 -9.40
N LEU A 44 7.02 -2.68 -8.44
CA LEU A 44 6.61 -3.71 -7.48
C LEU A 44 5.96 -4.92 -8.17
N ASP A 45 5.10 -4.69 -9.16
CA ASP A 45 4.50 -5.76 -9.94
C ASP A 45 5.55 -6.54 -10.74
N ALA A 46 6.55 -5.86 -11.29
CA ALA A 46 7.65 -6.51 -12.00
C ALA A 46 8.50 -7.41 -11.09
N VAL A 47 8.87 -6.95 -9.88
CA VAL A 47 9.63 -7.78 -8.93
C VAL A 47 8.76 -8.92 -8.37
N LYS A 48 7.47 -8.69 -8.14
CA LYS A 48 6.51 -9.71 -7.71
C LYS A 48 6.43 -10.88 -8.71
N THR A 49 6.37 -10.60 -10.01
CA THR A 49 6.30 -11.66 -11.04
C THR A 49 7.55 -12.52 -11.10
N ARG A 50 8.66 -12.07 -10.51
CA ARG A 50 9.93 -12.81 -10.41
C ARG A 50 10.11 -13.53 -9.06
N GLY A 51 9.09 -13.47 -8.20
CA GLY A 51 9.13 -14.08 -6.86
C GLY A 51 9.80 -13.22 -5.81
N GLY A 52 9.98 -11.93 -6.06
CA GLY A 52 10.56 -10.96 -5.15
C GLY A 52 11.67 -10.13 -5.77
N GLY A 53 12.20 -9.19 -4.98
CA GLY A 53 13.30 -8.30 -5.40
C GLY A 53 13.24 -6.94 -4.71
N THR A 54 14.10 -6.04 -5.14
CA THR A 54 14.23 -4.70 -4.56
C THR A 54 13.77 -3.62 -5.53
N VAL A 55 12.86 -2.77 -5.08
CA VAL A 55 12.51 -1.50 -5.73
C VAL A 55 13.28 -0.38 -5.03
N LYS A 56 14.16 0.31 -5.74
CA LYS A 56 14.93 1.45 -5.26
C LYS A 56 14.31 2.76 -5.75
N LEU A 57 13.95 3.62 -4.81
CA LEU A 57 13.44 4.94 -5.12
C LEU A 57 14.58 5.97 -5.13
N ASN A 58 14.72 6.67 -6.25
CA ASN A 58 15.67 7.78 -6.34
C ASN A 58 15.24 8.95 -5.43
N PRO A 59 16.15 9.87 -5.09
CA PRO A 59 15.79 11.13 -4.45
C PRO A 59 14.68 11.85 -5.21
N GLY A 60 13.68 12.38 -4.48
CA GLY A 60 12.57 13.14 -5.02
C GLY A 60 11.26 12.92 -4.26
N THR A 61 10.25 13.72 -4.60
CA THR A 61 8.92 13.62 -3.99
C THR A 61 7.98 12.87 -4.92
N PHE A 62 7.51 11.71 -4.47
CA PHE A 62 6.56 10.86 -5.16
C PHE A 62 5.13 11.23 -4.74
N GLU A 63 4.27 11.56 -5.69
CA GLU A 63 2.84 11.76 -5.43
C GLU A 63 2.14 10.42 -5.25
N ILE A 64 1.51 10.23 -4.10
CA ILE A 64 0.85 8.98 -3.74
C ILE A 64 -0.66 9.17 -3.73
N ILE A 65 -1.34 8.60 -4.73
CA ILE A 65 -2.81 8.64 -4.87
C ILE A 65 -3.48 7.34 -4.43
N GLY A 66 -2.72 6.28 -4.20
CA GLY A 66 -3.21 5.00 -3.71
C GLY A 66 -2.07 4.19 -3.09
N PRO A 67 -2.36 3.15 -2.33
CA PRO A 67 -1.39 2.43 -1.54
C PRO A 67 -0.27 1.82 -2.39
N VAL A 68 0.96 1.95 -1.89
CA VAL A 68 2.14 1.23 -2.37
C VAL A 68 2.15 -0.12 -1.66
N ARG A 69 1.65 -1.18 -2.32
CA ARG A 69 1.48 -2.53 -1.77
C ARG A 69 2.67 -3.42 -2.05
N LEU A 70 3.32 -3.90 -0.99
CA LEU A 70 4.41 -4.84 -1.10
C LEU A 70 3.87 -6.28 -1.02
N SER A 71 4.50 -7.18 -1.77
CA SER A 71 4.24 -8.62 -1.75
C SER A 71 5.43 -9.38 -1.16
N ASP A 72 5.32 -10.70 -1.09
CA ASP A 72 6.36 -11.57 -0.55
C ASP A 72 7.75 -11.28 -1.13
N SER A 73 8.74 -11.34 -0.25
CA SER A 73 10.16 -11.18 -0.59
C SER A 73 10.48 -9.89 -1.35
N THR A 74 9.72 -8.80 -1.08
CA THR A 74 9.88 -7.51 -1.75
C THR A 74 10.48 -6.48 -0.79
N SER A 75 11.45 -5.72 -1.29
CA SER A 75 12.04 -4.58 -0.57
C SER A 75 11.72 -3.26 -1.29
N LEU A 76 11.28 -2.25 -0.54
CA LEU A 76 11.12 -0.86 -0.99
C LEU A 76 12.16 0.00 -0.27
N ILE A 77 13.13 0.50 -0.99
CA ILE A 77 14.29 1.20 -0.44
C ILE A 77 14.39 2.59 -1.05
N GLY A 78 14.29 3.61 -0.22
CA GLY A 78 14.55 5.01 -0.62
C GLY A 78 16.01 5.43 -0.47
N SER A 79 16.26 6.72 -0.58
CA SER A 79 17.57 7.39 -0.44
C SER A 79 17.63 8.26 0.83
N GLY A 80 16.97 7.82 1.90
CA GLY A 80 16.89 8.57 3.16
C GLY A 80 15.85 9.70 3.07
N GLU A 81 16.17 10.84 3.67
CA GLU A 81 15.28 12.00 3.74
C GLU A 81 15.01 12.66 2.37
N GLU A 82 15.81 12.35 1.37
CA GLU A 82 15.62 12.85 0.02
C GLU A 82 14.55 12.10 -0.78
N THR A 83 14.07 10.93 -0.28
CA THR A 83 12.95 10.20 -0.89
C THR A 83 11.69 10.41 -0.06
N ILE A 84 10.73 11.16 -0.62
CA ILE A 84 9.49 11.54 0.04
C ILE A 84 8.30 10.92 -0.68
N LEU A 85 7.50 10.14 0.04
CA LEU A 85 6.20 9.65 -0.41
C LEU A 85 5.11 10.58 0.14
N LYS A 86 4.57 11.46 -0.71
CA LYS A 86 3.61 12.48 -0.31
C LYS A 86 2.20 12.11 -0.72
N LYS A 87 1.29 12.01 0.26
CA LYS A 87 -0.13 11.77 0.00
C LYS A 87 -0.76 12.94 -0.74
N CYS A 88 -1.57 12.64 -1.76
CA CYS A 88 -2.39 13.63 -2.47
C CYS A 88 -3.42 14.28 -1.53
N ASP A 89 -4.04 15.35 -1.98
CA ASP A 89 -5.14 15.99 -1.27
C ASP A 89 -6.35 15.05 -1.14
N GLY A 90 -7.09 15.22 -0.06
CA GLY A 90 -8.29 14.47 0.27
C GLY A 90 -9.48 14.88 -0.58
N PHE A 91 -10.29 13.89 -0.94
CA PHE A 91 -11.59 14.07 -1.53
C PHE A 91 -12.58 13.10 -0.89
N LYS A 92 -13.82 13.54 -0.67
CA LYS A 92 -14.89 12.68 -0.17
C LYS A 92 -16.23 13.03 -0.79
N THR A 93 -17.13 12.06 -0.85
CA THR A 93 -18.49 12.22 -1.31
C THR A 93 -19.43 11.27 -0.58
N SER A 94 -20.73 11.60 -0.56
CA SER A 94 -21.73 10.76 0.10
C SER A 94 -22.28 9.69 -0.83
N PHE A 95 -22.77 8.59 -0.28
CA PHE A 95 -23.55 7.59 -1.00
C PHE A 95 -24.92 8.13 -1.42
N ILE A 96 -25.42 7.66 -2.56
CA ILE A 96 -26.81 7.87 -3.01
C ILE A 96 -27.71 6.74 -2.50
N ILE A 97 -27.18 5.52 -2.50
CA ILE A 97 -27.82 4.31 -1.99
C ILE A 97 -26.83 3.60 -1.06
N ASP A 98 -27.34 2.77 -0.18
CA ASP A 98 -26.53 2.02 0.76
C ASP A 98 -25.49 1.15 0.05
N ALA A 99 -24.31 1.03 0.66
CA ALA A 99 -23.26 0.13 0.22
C ALA A 99 -23.26 -1.08 1.16
N ASP A 100 -24.03 -2.11 0.76
CA ASP A 100 -24.27 -3.30 1.57
C ASP A 100 -22.99 -4.12 1.80
N TRP A 101 -22.99 -4.91 2.84
CA TRP A 101 -21.93 -5.86 3.18
C TRP A 101 -21.59 -6.79 2.01
N GLY A 102 -20.31 -7.03 1.80
CA GLY A 102 -19.81 -7.93 0.75
C GLY A 102 -19.80 -7.35 -0.67
N MET A 103 -20.23 -6.10 -0.85
CA MET A 103 -20.20 -5.42 -2.14
C MET A 103 -18.78 -4.94 -2.51
N GLN A 104 -18.52 -4.79 -3.80
CA GLN A 104 -17.29 -4.21 -4.36
C GLN A 104 -17.60 -2.99 -5.22
N LYS A 105 -18.66 -2.27 -4.89
CA LYS A 105 -19.07 -1.02 -5.54
C LYS A 105 -19.86 -0.14 -4.59
N ALA A 106 -19.86 1.15 -4.87
CA ALA A 106 -20.72 2.14 -4.22
C ALA A 106 -21.24 3.13 -5.25
N VAL A 107 -22.49 3.55 -5.11
CA VAL A 107 -23.10 4.61 -5.94
C VAL A 107 -23.04 5.91 -5.15
N VAL A 108 -22.34 6.89 -5.66
CA VAL A 108 -22.01 8.13 -4.95
C VAL A 108 -22.64 9.36 -5.59
N LYS A 109 -22.67 10.45 -4.84
CA LYS A 109 -23.24 11.71 -5.32
C LYS A 109 -22.36 12.38 -6.37
N ASP A 110 -21.05 12.26 -6.22
CA ASP A 110 -20.05 12.84 -7.13
C ASP A 110 -18.80 11.98 -7.15
N ALA A 111 -18.50 11.36 -8.29
CA ALA A 111 -17.29 10.55 -8.48
C ALA A 111 -16.14 11.31 -9.14
N SER A 112 -16.31 12.58 -9.50
CA SER A 112 -15.37 13.34 -10.35
C SER A 112 -13.98 13.54 -9.73
N GLY A 113 -13.88 13.53 -8.40
CA GLY A 113 -12.61 13.63 -7.67
C GLY A 113 -11.82 12.32 -7.60
N PHE A 114 -12.44 11.18 -7.93
CA PHE A 114 -11.81 9.88 -7.84
C PHE A 114 -11.17 9.45 -9.17
N LYS A 115 -10.16 8.58 -9.07
CA LYS A 115 -9.46 8.00 -10.23
C LYS A 115 -9.19 6.52 -9.98
N ILE A 116 -9.13 5.74 -11.04
CA ILE A 116 -8.70 4.34 -10.96
C ILE A 116 -7.31 4.26 -10.33
N GLY A 117 -7.15 3.33 -9.39
CA GLY A 117 -5.93 3.17 -8.61
C GLY A 117 -5.82 4.04 -7.37
N MET A 118 -6.79 4.92 -7.08
CA MET A 118 -6.85 5.60 -5.78
C MET A 118 -7.23 4.63 -4.67
N GLY A 119 -6.58 4.81 -3.51
CA GLY A 119 -7.02 4.19 -2.28
C GLY A 119 -8.22 4.91 -1.69
N ILE A 120 -9.12 4.17 -1.10
CA ILE A 120 -10.37 4.68 -0.51
C ILE A 120 -10.69 4.06 0.84
N GLN A 121 -11.51 4.78 1.60
CA GLN A 121 -12.16 4.32 2.82
C GLN A 121 -13.67 4.55 2.70
N LEU A 122 -14.46 3.55 3.09
CA LEU A 122 -15.92 3.62 3.21
C LEU A 122 -16.30 3.59 4.69
N PHE A 123 -17.22 4.46 5.09
CA PHE A 123 -17.71 4.57 6.46
C PHE A 123 -19.07 5.28 6.52
N ASP A 124 -19.74 5.19 7.66
CA ASP A 124 -20.92 5.98 8.01
C ASP A 124 -20.86 6.37 9.50
N ASP A 125 -21.91 7.00 10.03
CA ASP A 125 -21.90 7.48 11.43
C ASP A 125 -21.86 6.36 12.46
N GLU A 126 -22.30 5.16 12.15
CA GLU A 126 -22.26 3.99 13.03
C GLU A 126 -20.98 3.17 12.82
N ASN A 127 -20.48 3.10 11.60
CA ASN A 127 -19.33 2.28 11.19
C ASN A 127 -18.16 3.17 10.72
N LYS A 128 -17.52 3.91 11.63
CA LYS A 128 -16.45 4.88 11.31
C LYS A 128 -15.15 4.69 12.09
N SER A 129 -15.01 3.60 12.82
CA SER A 129 -13.82 3.37 13.64
C SER A 129 -13.41 1.91 13.67
N GLY A 130 -12.17 1.66 14.08
CA GLY A 130 -11.63 0.32 14.28
C GLY A 130 -11.70 -0.53 13.01
N TRP A 131 -12.22 -1.74 13.17
CA TRP A 131 -12.38 -2.71 12.08
C TRP A 131 -13.64 -2.50 11.24
N ASP A 132 -14.48 -1.51 11.57
CA ASP A 132 -15.80 -1.31 10.95
C ASP A 132 -15.73 -0.54 9.62
N VAL A 133 -14.63 0.13 9.33
CA VAL A 133 -14.43 0.79 8.03
C VAL A 133 -13.89 -0.18 6.98
N THR A 134 -14.23 0.05 5.72
CA THR A 134 -13.62 -0.67 4.59
C THR A 134 -12.56 0.17 3.94
N THR A 135 -11.37 -0.40 3.71
CA THR A 135 -10.33 0.18 2.85
C THR A 135 -10.18 -0.64 1.58
N ALA A 136 -10.02 0.02 0.45
CA ALA A 136 -9.94 -0.60 -0.86
C ALA A 136 -9.18 0.26 -1.86
N VAL A 137 -8.97 -0.25 -3.07
CA VAL A 137 -8.43 0.50 -4.21
C VAL A 137 -9.46 0.51 -5.34
N ILE A 138 -9.67 1.66 -5.95
CA ILE A 138 -10.60 1.82 -7.07
C ILE A 138 -10.08 1.05 -8.28
N THR A 139 -10.93 0.18 -8.83
CA THR A 139 -10.62 -0.64 -10.01
C THR A 139 -11.31 -0.13 -11.28
N ASP A 140 -12.48 0.53 -11.14
CA ASP A 140 -13.22 1.12 -12.25
C ASP A 140 -14.17 2.23 -11.75
N ILE A 141 -14.54 3.15 -12.64
CA ILE A 141 -15.54 4.20 -12.39
C ILE A 141 -16.47 4.29 -13.60
N GLN A 142 -17.77 4.10 -13.37
CA GLN A 142 -18.80 4.21 -14.39
C GLN A 142 -19.86 5.23 -13.92
N ASP A 143 -19.89 6.39 -14.53
CA ASP A 143 -20.69 7.53 -14.07
C ASP A 143 -20.41 7.83 -12.58
N ASN A 144 -21.40 7.69 -11.72
CA ASN A 144 -21.27 7.85 -10.27
C ASN A 144 -21.15 6.52 -9.50
N THR A 145 -20.85 5.43 -10.18
CA THR A 145 -20.57 4.13 -9.56
C THR A 145 -19.07 3.91 -9.49
N ILE A 146 -18.54 3.74 -8.28
CA ILE A 146 -17.13 3.44 -8.01
C ILE A 146 -17.02 1.95 -7.69
N TYR A 147 -16.21 1.22 -8.45
CA TYR A 147 -15.86 -0.19 -8.23
C TYR A 147 -14.49 -0.29 -7.55
N PHE A 148 -14.32 -1.27 -6.65
CA PHE A 148 -13.08 -1.42 -5.87
C PHE A 148 -12.74 -2.88 -5.59
N ASP A 149 -11.48 -3.14 -5.19
CA ASP A 149 -10.89 -4.47 -5.08
C ASP A 149 -11.30 -5.26 -3.84
N ASN A 150 -11.60 -4.61 -2.72
CA ASN A 150 -12.03 -5.27 -1.48
C ASN A 150 -13.55 -5.29 -1.34
N ARG A 151 -14.06 -6.25 -0.59
CA ARG A 151 -15.48 -6.28 -0.21
C ARG A 151 -15.72 -5.36 0.99
N THR A 152 -16.89 -4.72 1.02
CA THR A 152 -17.37 -4.00 2.20
C THR A 152 -17.47 -4.95 3.39
N VAL A 153 -16.97 -4.49 4.55
CA VAL A 153 -16.96 -5.28 5.80
C VAL A 153 -18.22 -5.05 6.64
N ASN A 154 -18.98 -4.00 6.33
CA ASN A 154 -20.26 -3.65 6.94
C ASN A 154 -21.24 -3.12 5.87
N ASP A 155 -22.51 -2.96 6.27
CA ASP A 155 -23.47 -2.14 5.55
C ASP A 155 -23.19 -0.67 5.88
N TYR A 156 -23.00 0.16 4.86
CA TYR A 156 -22.81 1.60 5.03
C TYR A 156 -24.05 2.33 4.50
N ILE A 157 -24.77 2.96 5.42
CA ILE A 157 -26.11 3.46 5.18
C ILE A 157 -26.08 4.92 4.71
N ALA A 158 -26.68 5.20 3.55
CA ALA A 158 -26.69 6.53 2.97
C ALA A 158 -27.38 7.57 3.87
N SER A 159 -28.46 7.19 4.57
CA SER A 159 -29.16 8.07 5.52
C SER A 159 -28.40 8.31 6.84
N LEU A 160 -27.36 7.54 7.12
CA LEU A 160 -26.42 7.71 8.24
C LEU A 160 -25.11 8.39 7.79
N ASN A 161 -25.18 9.29 6.81
CA ASN A 161 -24.04 9.98 6.24
C ASN A 161 -22.99 9.04 5.62
N GLY A 162 -23.45 7.94 5.02
CA GLY A 162 -22.57 6.99 4.31
C GLY A 162 -21.65 7.73 3.33
N THR A 163 -20.37 7.52 3.47
CA THR A 163 -19.31 8.33 2.84
C THR A 163 -18.20 7.44 2.27
N ILE A 164 -17.69 7.83 1.13
CA ILE A 164 -16.42 7.35 0.57
C ILE A 164 -15.42 8.50 0.55
N SER A 165 -14.20 8.25 1.03
CA SER A 165 -13.08 9.20 0.98
C SER A 165 -11.84 8.54 0.40
N ASN A 166 -10.89 9.32 -0.16
CA ASN A 166 -9.60 8.79 -0.61
C ASN A 166 -8.59 8.66 0.54
N SER A 167 -9.02 8.09 1.67
CA SER A 167 -8.12 7.76 2.78
C SER A 167 -7.58 6.35 2.63
N PHE A 168 -6.27 6.19 2.74
CA PHE A 168 -5.56 4.92 2.52
C PHE A 168 -4.17 4.96 3.18
N SER A 169 -3.56 3.79 3.40
CA SER A 169 -2.16 3.67 3.81
C SER A 169 -1.22 4.05 2.68
N LEU A 170 -0.14 4.79 2.96
CA LEU A 170 0.79 5.16 1.87
C LEU A 170 1.64 3.97 1.43
N VAL A 171 2.15 3.19 2.40
CA VAL A 171 2.87 1.95 2.14
C VAL A 171 2.26 0.84 2.97
N GLU A 172 1.99 -0.29 2.36
CA GLU A 172 1.38 -1.42 3.08
C GLU A 172 1.94 -2.77 2.65
N ALA A 173 1.98 -3.69 3.62
CA ALA A 173 2.19 -5.12 3.42
C ALA A 173 1.01 -5.85 4.07
N VAL A 174 0.22 -6.56 3.28
CA VAL A 174 -0.96 -7.30 3.73
C VAL A 174 -0.88 -8.72 3.21
N ASP A 175 -1.03 -9.70 4.12
CA ASP A 175 -0.86 -11.13 3.81
C ASP A 175 0.49 -11.41 3.09
N ALA A 176 1.60 -10.79 3.56
CA ALA A 176 2.91 -10.85 2.90
C ALA A 176 4.02 -11.33 3.85
N GLU A 177 5.07 -11.93 3.29
CA GLU A 177 6.21 -12.45 4.05
C GLU A 177 7.54 -11.86 3.53
N ASN A 178 8.51 -11.68 4.45
CA ASN A 178 9.87 -11.24 4.15
C ASN A 178 9.93 -9.89 3.43
N VAL A 179 9.19 -8.90 3.93
CA VAL A 179 9.09 -7.55 3.36
C VAL A 179 10.07 -6.61 4.06
N LYS A 180 10.70 -5.72 3.30
CA LYS A 180 11.52 -4.63 3.84
C LYS A 180 11.08 -3.27 3.29
N ILE A 181 10.89 -2.30 4.20
CA ILE A 181 10.63 -0.89 3.88
C ILE A 181 11.73 -0.08 4.57
N ALA A 182 12.51 0.71 3.82
CA ALA A 182 13.62 1.41 4.44
C ALA A 182 14.01 2.72 3.76
N TYR A 183 14.62 3.64 4.54
CA TYR A 183 15.29 4.85 4.09
C TYR A 183 14.41 5.79 3.27
N LEU A 184 13.23 6.14 3.78
CA LEU A 184 12.30 7.06 3.13
C LEU A 184 11.48 7.87 4.14
N VAL A 185 10.87 8.93 3.65
CA VAL A 185 9.93 9.77 4.40
C VAL A 185 8.52 9.60 3.83
N VAL A 186 7.54 9.48 4.70
CA VAL A 186 6.11 9.50 4.38
C VAL A 186 5.52 10.81 4.86
N GLU A 187 4.94 11.59 3.96
CA GLU A 187 4.21 12.83 4.23
C GLU A 187 2.71 12.60 4.05
N GLY A 188 1.98 12.55 5.16
CA GLY A 188 0.58 12.12 5.19
C GLY A 188 -0.44 13.18 4.82
N ASN A 189 -0.04 14.47 4.72
CA ASN A 189 -0.93 15.58 4.35
C ASN A 189 -2.21 15.63 5.21
N LYS A 190 -2.05 15.56 6.52
CA LYS A 190 -3.11 15.40 7.52
C LYS A 190 -4.26 16.38 7.36
N THR A 191 -3.95 17.66 7.16
CA THR A 191 -4.96 18.72 7.14
C THR A 191 -5.91 18.66 5.96
N ALA A 192 -5.50 18.00 4.87
CA ALA A 192 -6.29 17.83 3.65
C ALA A 192 -6.96 16.45 3.55
N ASN A 193 -6.85 15.59 4.55
CA ASN A 193 -7.31 14.20 4.46
C ASN A 193 -8.19 13.78 5.63
N GLU A 194 -9.17 12.90 5.40
CA GLU A 194 -9.97 12.27 6.42
C GLU A 194 -9.12 11.33 7.30
N TYR A 195 -9.56 11.14 8.54
CA TYR A 195 -8.92 10.23 9.48
C TYR A 195 -9.04 8.78 9.04
N LEU A 196 -7.96 8.02 9.13
CA LEU A 196 -7.95 6.58 8.91
C LEU A 196 -7.50 5.87 10.19
N ASN A 197 -8.36 5.00 10.72
CA ASN A 197 -8.08 4.28 11.95
C ASN A 197 -6.96 3.24 11.76
N GLY A 198 -6.08 3.11 12.75
CA GLY A 198 -4.92 2.23 12.74
C GLY A 198 -5.23 0.74 12.59
N CYS A 199 -6.45 0.29 12.88
CA CYS A 199 -6.87 -1.09 12.60
C CYS A 199 -6.97 -1.37 11.09
N ARG A 200 -7.17 -0.34 10.25
CA ARG A 200 -7.38 -0.47 8.80
C ARG A 200 -6.35 0.21 7.94
N GLY A 201 -5.40 0.92 8.55
CA GLY A 201 -4.35 1.57 7.80
C GLY A 201 -3.40 2.38 8.66
N GLY A 202 -2.41 2.98 8.02
CA GLY A 202 -1.38 3.81 8.63
C GLY A 202 -0.55 4.53 7.58
N GLY A 203 0.32 5.40 7.99
CA GLY A 203 1.37 5.89 7.09
C GLY A 203 2.16 4.71 6.52
N ILE A 204 2.61 3.83 7.41
CA ILE A 204 3.08 2.48 7.12
C ILE A 204 2.13 1.50 7.80
N TYR A 205 1.59 0.55 7.05
CA TYR A 205 0.63 -0.45 7.53
C TYR A 205 1.06 -1.88 7.20
N ILE A 206 1.12 -2.74 8.23
CA ILE A 206 1.44 -4.16 8.08
C ILE A 206 0.27 -4.94 8.67
N HIS A 207 -0.22 -5.96 7.97
CA HIS A 207 -1.36 -6.74 8.43
C HIS A 207 -1.28 -8.19 7.97
N LYS A 208 -1.44 -9.13 8.92
CA LYS A 208 -1.34 -10.59 8.67
C LYS A 208 -0.07 -10.99 7.93
N SER A 209 1.03 -10.35 8.28
CA SER A 209 2.30 -10.49 7.59
C SER A 209 3.38 -11.06 8.52
N LYS A 210 4.47 -11.59 7.94
CA LYS A 210 5.54 -12.22 8.70
C LYS A 210 6.91 -11.73 8.27
N ASN A 211 7.85 -11.69 9.23
CA ASN A 211 9.25 -11.36 8.99
C ASN A 211 9.43 -10.03 8.26
N CYS A 212 8.68 -8.99 8.67
CA CYS A 212 8.76 -7.68 8.03
C CYS A 212 9.70 -6.74 8.81
N ILE A 213 10.46 -5.94 8.07
CA ILE A 213 11.40 -4.97 8.62
C ILE A 213 11.06 -3.58 8.10
N VAL A 214 10.87 -2.63 9.03
CA VAL A 214 10.78 -1.20 8.73
C VAL A 214 11.98 -0.51 9.35
N GLU A 215 12.81 0.14 8.54
CA GLU A 215 14.10 0.63 9.00
C GLU A 215 14.39 2.06 8.51
N ASN A 216 14.71 2.98 9.43
CA ASN A 216 15.04 4.38 9.10
C ASN A 216 13.96 5.04 8.22
N VAL A 217 12.70 4.91 8.63
CA VAL A 217 11.53 5.51 7.98
C VAL A 217 10.96 6.58 8.90
N LYS A 218 10.68 7.76 8.32
CA LYS A 218 9.97 8.84 9.01
C LYS A 218 8.56 8.95 8.49
N VAL A 219 7.58 9.09 9.38
CA VAL A 219 6.18 9.37 9.01
C VAL A 219 5.75 10.68 9.65
N ASN A 220 5.47 11.67 8.83
CA ASN A 220 4.99 12.98 9.23
C ASN A 220 3.54 13.20 8.81
N GLU A 221 2.77 13.90 9.65
CA GLU A 221 1.46 14.45 9.33
C GLU A 221 0.48 13.45 8.69
N PHE A 222 0.51 12.18 9.08
CA PHE A 222 -0.51 11.24 8.65
C PHE A 222 -1.78 11.40 9.49
N ASN A 223 -2.96 11.53 8.87
CA ASN A 223 -4.22 11.63 9.60
C ASN A 223 -4.73 10.25 10.00
N GLY A 224 -4.13 9.69 11.00
CA GLY A 224 -4.31 8.36 11.56
C GLY A 224 -3.03 7.93 12.27
N ASP A 225 -2.80 6.64 12.39
CA ASP A 225 -1.60 6.10 13.00
C ASP A 225 -0.43 6.13 12.04
N SER A 226 0.72 6.60 12.52
CA SER A 226 1.91 6.72 11.66
C SER A 226 2.44 5.35 11.24
N PHE A 227 2.63 4.45 12.21
CA PHE A 227 3.01 3.06 11.99
C PHE A 227 1.99 2.16 12.67
N SER A 228 1.34 1.29 11.92
CA SER A 228 0.42 0.29 12.46
C SER A 228 0.74 -1.10 11.93
N TRP A 229 0.77 -2.09 12.82
CA TRP A 229 0.93 -3.50 12.48
C TRP A 229 -0.03 -4.36 13.29
N GLN A 230 -0.78 -5.22 12.59
CA GLN A 230 -1.94 -5.92 13.14
C GLN A 230 -1.94 -7.39 12.74
N VAL A 231 -2.09 -8.30 13.71
CA VAL A 231 -2.19 -9.75 13.48
C VAL A 231 -0.96 -10.31 12.75
N ASP A 232 0.22 -9.85 13.15
CA ASP A 232 1.48 -10.11 12.48
C ASP A 232 2.42 -10.98 13.31
N GLU A 233 3.44 -11.55 12.67
CA GLU A 233 4.48 -12.35 13.30
C GLU A 233 5.88 -11.83 12.92
N ASN A 234 6.74 -11.61 13.92
CA ASN A 234 8.14 -11.20 13.74
C ASN A 234 8.30 -9.89 12.95
N ILE A 235 7.74 -8.80 13.48
CA ILE A 235 7.86 -7.45 12.93
C ILE A 235 8.95 -6.67 13.63
N THR A 236 9.85 -6.06 12.87
CA THR A 236 10.93 -5.23 13.40
C THR A 236 10.82 -3.80 12.88
N LEU A 237 10.69 -2.84 13.80
CA LEU A 237 10.83 -1.41 13.51
C LEU A 237 12.10 -0.90 14.19
N ARG A 238 13.00 -0.27 13.44
CA ARG A 238 14.21 0.35 14.01
C ARG A 238 14.58 1.66 13.33
N GLY A 239 15.03 2.64 14.10
CA GLY A 239 15.37 3.96 13.58
C GLY A 239 14.20 4.68 12.94
N CYS A 240 12.95 4.35 13.32
CA CYS A 240 11.74 4.94 12.78
C CYS A 240 11.29 6.13 13.64
N GLU A 241 10.75 7.15 12.99
CA GLU A 241 10.25 8.36 13.62
C GLU A 241 8.80 8.64 13.21
N ALA A 242 7.97 9.06 14.16
CA ALA A 242 6.59 9.49 13.92
C ALA A 242 6.39 10.91 14.45
N SER A 243 5.82 11.80 13.65
CA SER A 243 5.56 13.18 14.07
C SER A 243 4.26 13.73 13.51
N ASN A 244 3.61 14.61 14.28
CA ASN A 244 2.43 15.39 13.92
C ASN A 244 1.24 14.56 13.40
N GLY A 245 1.17 13.25 13.71
CA GLY A 245 0.08 12.35 13.32
C GLY A 245 -1.27 12.74 13.91
N GLY A 246 -2.34 12.20 13.36
CA GLY A 246 -3.70 12.31 13.88
C GLY A 246 -4.04 11.24 14.92
N GLY A 247 -3.30 10.15 14.94
CA GLY A 247 -3.45 9.00 15.83
C GLY A 247 -2.17 8.64 16.58
N LEU A 248 -1.93 7.35 16.78
CA LEU A 248 -0.75 6.86 17.47
C LEU A 248 0.50 6.98 16.59
N GLY A 249 1.65 7.28 17.21
CA GLY A 249 2.93 7.20 16.50
C GLY A 249 3.25 5.77 16.09
N PHE A 250 3.08 4.82 17.03
CA PHE A 250 3.31 3.40 16.84
C PHE A 250 2.17 2.61 17.47
N HIS A 251 1.48 1.81 16.67
CA HIS A 251 0.33 1.02 17.06
C HIS A 251 0.58 -0.48 16.85
N PRO A 252 1.16 -1.18 17.83
CA PRO A 252 1.18 -2.64 17.83
C PRO A 252 -0.25 -3.14 18.12
N GLY A 253 -0.80 -3.87 17.18
CA GLY A 253 -2.09 -4.51 17.37
C GLY A 253 -1.99 -5.90 17.99
N THR A 254 -3.13 -6.59 18.05
CA THR A 254 -3.18 -7.98 18.51
C THR A 254 -2.51 -8.90 17.51
N GLY A 255 -1.56 -9.69 17.97
CA GLY A 255 -0.92 -10.77 17.22
C GLY A 255 -1.31 -12.12 17.81
#